data_46cc8ac3644fa3ec8e157b7f36cf687a
#
_entry.id   46cc8ac3644fa3ec8e157b7f36cf687a
#
_cell.length_a   1.000
_cell.length_b   1.000
_cell.length_c   1.000
_cell.angle_alpha   90.00
_cell.angle_beta   90.00
_cell.angle_gamma   90.00
#
_symmetry.space_group_name_H-M   'P 1'
#
loop_
_entity.id
_entity.type
_entity.pdbx_description
1 polymer ?
#
loop_
_entity_poly.entity_id
_entity_poly.type
_entity_poly.pdbx_seq_one_letter_code
_entity_poly.pdbx_strand_id
1 'polypeptide(L)'
;MDQLQLREADAADDAAVLGLMTQYMTWALATFERTYGFAMTSTEARHTGAALAAFRRPSGLLVLAEVDGAPAGVAALRAQDDGVVEIKRMFVRPELQGRHVGSAMLDLLLEQAREDLGARVVRLDSNRFMTDAHRLYESRGFVERDPYPGSEIPAELQHLWRFYERTLD
;
A
#
# COMPACT_ATOMS: atom_id res chain seq x y z
N MET A 1 -25.74 -6.78 -5.57
CA MET A 1 -24.30 -6.69 -5.93
C MET A 1 -23.69 -5.53 -5.17
N ASP A 2 -22.59 -5.79 -4.48
CA ASP A 2 -21.90 -4.76 -3.74
C ASP A 2 -21.33 -3.73 -4.72
N GLN A 3 -21.61 -2.45 -4.48
CA GLN A 3 -21.13 -1.37 -5.34
C GLN A 3 -19.74 -0.94 -4.85
N LEU A 4 -18.71 -1.32 -5.61
CA LEU A 4 -17.34 -0.85 -5.38
C LEU A 4 -17.14 0.51 -6.04
N GLN A 5 -16.63 1.47 -5.28
CA GLN A 5 -16.19 2.76 -5.76
C GLN A 5 -14.75 2.99 -5.34
N LEU A 6 -13.92 3.41 -6.30
CA LEU A 6 -12.53 3.80 -6.07
C LEU A 6 -12.39 5.27 -6.40
N ARG A 7 -11.75 6.03 -5.53
CA ARG A 7 -11.52 7.45 -5.75
C ARG A 7 -10.29 7.96 -5.01
N GLU A 8 -9.77 9.06 -5.45
CA GLU A 8 -8.74 9.77 -4.69
C GLU A 8 -9.34 10.30 -3.39
N ALA A 9 -8.66 10.06 -2.29
CA ALA A 9 -9.05 10.55 -0.98
C ALA A 9 -8.66 12.02 -0.82
N ASP A 10 -9.54 12.81 -0.23
CA ASP A 10 -9.28 14.21 0.12
C ASP A 10 -9.18 14.39 1.66
N ALA A 11 -9.04 15.63 2.12
CA ALA A 11 -8.87 15.91 3.55
C ALA A 11 -10.09 15.49 4.38
N ALA A 12 -11.28 15.45 3.80
CA ALA A 12 -12.49 15.00 4.51
C ALA A 12 -12.46 13.49 4.79
N ASP A 13 -11.63 12.74 4.08
CA ASP A 13 -11.47 11.30 4.23
C ASP A 13 -10.42 10.91 5.27
N ASP A 14 -9.68 11.86 5.82
CA ASP A 14 -8.53 11.57 6.69
C ASP A 14 -8.88 10.63 7.85
N ALA A 15 -10.01 10.82 8.50
CA ALA A 15 -10.44 9.96 9.60
C ALA A 15 -10.67 8.52 9.13
N ALA A 16 -11.32 8.32 7.98
CA ALA A 16 -11.57 6.99 7.41
C ALA A 16 -10.26 6.32 6.98
N VAL A 17 -9.39 7.07 6.32
CA VAL A 17 -8.07 6.58 5.88
C VAL A 17 -7.20 6.17 7.06
N LEU A 18 -7.09 7.01 8.08
CA LEU A 18 -6.31 6.72 9.29
C LEU A 18 -6.89 5.52 10.05
N GLY A 19 -8.21 5.39 10.09
CA GLY A 19 -8.87 4.22 10.66
C GLY A 19 -8.48 2.92 9.96
N LEU A 20 -8.48 2.91 8.63
CA LEU A 20 -8.05 1.75 7.84
C LEU A 20 -6.56 1.45 8.02
N MET A 21 -5.71 2.47 8.03
CA MET A 21 -4.29 2.31 8.27
C MET A 21 -3.99 1.75 9.66
N THR A 22 -4.74 2.18 10.67
CA THR A 22 -4.64 1.64 12.03
C THR A 22 -5.04 0.17 12.08
N GLN A 23 -6.14 -0.21 11.43
CA GLN A 23 -6.55 -1.62 11.33
C GLN A 23 -5.45 -2.47 10.68
N TYR A 24 -4.90 -1.97 9.57
CA TYR A 24 -3.80 -2.64 8.87
C TYR A 24 -2.59 -2.84 9.77
N MET A 25 -2.11 -1.80 10.44
CA MET A 25 -0.92 -1.88 11.28
C MET A 25 -1.15 -2.76 12.51
N THR A 26 -2.31 -2.70 13.13
CA THR A 26 -2.65 -3.57 14.26
C THR A 26 -2.58 -5.03 13.85
N TRP A 27 -3.18 -5.38 12.73
CA TRP A 27 -3.13 -6.74 12.18
C TRP A 27 -1.71 -7.16 11.79
N ALA A 28 -0.99 -6.28 11.08
CA ALA A 28 0.35 -6.57 10.58
C ALA A 28 1.35 -6.80 11.72
N LEU A 29 1.33 -5.94 12.76
CA LEU A 29 2.22 -6.08 13.91
C LEU A 29 1.92 -7.34 14.71
N ALA A 30 0.65 -7.65 14.96
CA ALA A 30 0.27 -8.87 15.65
C ALA A 30 0.66 -10.12 14.86
N THR A 31 0.48 -10.10 13.53
CA THR A 31 0.88 -11.22 12.66
C THR A 31 2.40 -11.37 12.62
N PHE A 32 3.13 -10.26 12.56
CA PHE A 32 4.58 -10.25 12.59
C PHE A 32 5.11 -10.93 13.87
N GLU A 33 4.60 -10.52 15.04
CA GLU A 33 5.01 -11.09 16.33
C GLU A 33 4.71 -12.59 16.40
N ARG A 34 3.51 -13.01 15.95
CA ARG A 34 3.17 -14.45 15.93
C ARG A 34 4.06 -15.25 14.97
N THR A 35 4.43 -14.65 13.84
CA THR A 35 5.20 -15.33 12.79
C THR A 35 6.66 -15.46 13.15
N TYR A 36 7.26 -14.39 13.70
CA TYR A 36 8.72 -14.31 13.92
C TYR A 36 9.15 -14.40 15.37
N GLY A 37 8.23 -14.33 16.32
CA GLY A 37 8.53 -14.51 17.75
C GLY A 37 9.10 -13.30 18.46
N PHE A 38 9.09 -12.12 17.82
CA PHE A 38 9.50 -10.86 18.45
C PHE A 38 8.64 -9.71 17.95
N ALA A 39 8.48 -8.68 18.77
CA ALA A 39 7.66 -7.52 18.43
C ALA A 39 8.45 -6.51 17.60
N MET A 40 7.79 -5.94 16.60
CA MET A 40 8.30 -4.79 15.86
C MET A 40 7.58 -3.53 16.36
N THR A 41 8.34 -2.48 16.71
CA THR A 41 7.77 -1.22 17.14
C THR A 41 7.38 -0.38 15.92
N SER A 42 6.11 0.07 15.87
CA SER A 42 5.71 1.11 14.92
C SER A 42 5.95 2.48 15.54
N THR A 43 6.36 3.44 14.74
CA THR A 43 6.40 4.83 15.16
C THR A 43 5.00 5.43 14.99
N GLU A 44 4.40 5.92 16.06
CA GLU A 44 3.06 6.53 16.06
C GLU A 44 2.93 7.67 15.03
N ALA A 45 4.03 8.35 14.72
CA ALA A 45 4.08 9.43 13.74
C ALA A 45 3.59 9.03 12.33
N ARG A 46 3.55 7.75 12.02
CA ARG A 46 3.10 7.24 10.71
C ARG A 46 1.58 7.23 10.54
N HIS A 47 0.83 7.45 11.61
CA HIS A 47 -0.64 7.36 11.63
C HIS A 47 -1.32 8.69 11.91
N THR A 48 -0.64 9.80 11.68
CA THR A 48 -1.21 11.15 11.84
C THR A 48 -1.63 11.73 10.50
N GLY A 49 -2.55 12.69 10.52
CA GLY A 49 -2.93 13.44 9.32
C GLY A 49 -1.73 14.10 8.64
N ALA A 50 -0.73 14.54 9.42
CA ALA A 50 0.50 15.10 8.88
C ALA A 50 1.30 14.07 8.06
N ALA A 51 1.30 12.80 8.45
CA ALA A 51 1.99 11.75 7.72
C ALA A 51 1.33 11.46 6.36
N LEU A 52 0.05 11.80 6.17
CA LEU A 52 -0.64 11.66 4.89
C LEU A 52 -0.17 12.65 3.84
N ALA A 53 0.47 13.74 4.22
CA ALA A 53 0.95 14.76 3.29
C ALA A 53 1.91 14.18 2.22
N ALA A 54 2.72 13.18 2.58
CA ALA A 54 3.62 12.50 1.64
C ALA A 54 2.88 11.74 0.53
N PHE A 55 1.60 11.40 0.78
CA PHE A 55 0.74 10.67 -0.17
C PHE A 55 -0.27 11.60 -0.87
N ARG A 56 -0.08 12.91 -0.78
CA ARG A 56 -0.90 13.90 -1.49
C ARG A 56 -0.18 14.40 -2.73
N ARG A 57 -0.96 14.84 -3.71
CA ARG A 57 -0.40 15.48 -4.91
C ARG A 57 0.42 16.73 -4.53
N PRO A 58 1.49 17.04 -5.24
CA PRO A 58 1.98 16.38 -6.47
C PRO A 58 2.93 15.20 -6.23
N SER A 59 3.37 14.97 -4.99
CA SER A 59 4.40 13.96 -4.67
C SER A 59 3.84 12.56 -4.43
N GLY A 60 2.53 12.39 -4.40
CA GLY A 60 1.89 11.12 -4.16
C GLY A 60 0.43 11.09 -4.57
N LEU A 61 -0.21 10.00 -4.23
CA LEU A 61 -1.63 9.77 -4.46
C LEU A 61 -2.17 8.89 -3.34
N LEU A 62 -3.36 9.19 -2.86
CA LEU A 62 -4.03 8.40 -1.83
C LEU A 62 -5.39 7.98 -2.37
N VAL A 63 -5.62 6.67 -2.42
CA VAL A 63 -6.86 6.08 -2.94
C VAL A 63 -7.66 5.49 -1.79
N LEU A 64 -8.95 5.79 -1.76
CA LEU A 64 -9.94 5.19 -0.88
C LEU A 64 -10.86 4.29 -1.71
N ALA A 65 -11.01 3.05 -1.28
CA ALA A 65 -12.02 2.15 -1.79
C ALA A 65 -13.22 2.14 -0.84
N GLU A 66 -14.42 2.23 -1.41
CA GLU A 66 -15.68 2.13 -0.69
C GLU A 66 -16.52 1.01 -1.28
N VAL A 67 -17.18 0.26 -0.43
CA VAL A 67 -18.17 -0.75 -0.82
C VAL A 67 -19.49 -0.35 -0.18
N ASP A 68 -20.51 -0.16 -1.01
CA ASP A 68 -21.84 0.30 -0.58
C ASP A 68 -21.78 1.59 0.26
N GLY A 69 -20.85 2.48 -0.10
CA GLY A 69 -20.66 3.78 0.57
C GLY A 69 -19.86 3.72 1.88
N ALA A 70 -19.36 2.56 2.27
CA ALA A 70 -18.56 2.41 3.49
C ALA A 70 -17.07 2.19 3.15
N PRO A 71 -16.12 2.77 3.93
CA PRO A 71 -14.69 2.57 3.72
C PRO A 71 -14.31 1.09 3.74
N ALA A 72 -13.68 0.62 2.68
CA ALA A 72 -13.35 -0.79 2.45
C ALA A 72 -11.85 -1.05 2.33
N GLY A 73 -11.10 -0.10 1.84
CA GLY A 73 -9.67 -0.24 1.65
C GLY A 73 -8.97 1.08 1.34
N VAL A 74 -7.67 1.06 1.47
CA VAL A 74 -6.80 2.22 1.24
C VAL A 74 -5.54 1.77 0.53
N ALA A 75 -4.99 2.62 -0.32
CA ALA A 75 -3.67 2.43 -0.92
C ALA A 75 -3.06 3.78 -1.26
N ALA A 76 -1.75 3.86 -1.23
CA ALA A 76 -1.04 5.10 -1.49
C ALA A 76 0.10 4.91 -2.49
N LEU A 77 0.39 5.97 -3.24
CA LEU A 77 1.60 6.13 -4.03
C LEU A 77 2.45 7.23 -3.44
N ARG A 78 3.75 7.04 -3.43
CA ARG A 78 4.72 8.06 -3.03
C ARG A 78 5.84 8.12 -4.06
N ALA A 79 6.10 9.32 -4.58
CA ALA A 79 7.25 9.53 -5.44
C ALA A 79 8.54 9.30 -4.63
N GLN A 80 9.44 8.47 -5.15
CA GLN A 80 10.75 8.21 -4.53
C GLN A 80 11.83 8.99 -5.25
N ASP A 81 11.84 8.90 -6.56
CA ASP A 81 12.88 9.46 -7.42
C ASP A 81 12.26 9.82 -8.77
N ASP A 82 13.04 10.37 -9.69
CA ASP A 82 12.55 10.74 -11.02
C ASP A 82 12.01 9.50 -11.77
N GLY A 83 10.72 9.51 -12.02
CA GLY A 83 10.02 8.42 -12.69
C GLY A 83 9.87 7.14 -11.86
N VAL A 84 10.16 7.16 -10.57
CA VAL A 84 10.02 6.03 -9.66
C VAL A 84 9.01 6.36 -8.56
N VAL A 85 7.99 5.53 -8.41
CA VAL A 85 7.00 5.64 -7.34
C VAL A 85 6.94 4.35 -6.54
N GLU A 86 6.52 4.47 -5.30
CA GLU A 86 6.37 3.34 -4.39
C GLU A 86 4.92 3.21 -3.94
N ILE A 87 4.38 1.97 -4.01
CA ILE A 87 3.08 1.66 -3.41
C ILE A 87 3.29 1.47 -1.91
N LYS A 88 2.45 2.14 -1.11
CA LYS A 88 2.45 2.07 0.34
C LYS A 88 1.04 1.87 0.89
N ARG A 89 0.96 1.30 2.08
CA ARG A 89 -0.29 1.24 2.86
C ARG A 89 -1.47 0.59 2.12
N MET A 90 -1.19 -0.37 1.25
CA MET A 90 -2.25 -1.09 0.54
C MET A 90 -2.92 -2.09 1.48
N PHE A 91 -4.19 -1.88 1.76
CA PHE A 91 -4.97 -2.68 2.70
C PHE A 91 -6.44 -2.74 2.29
N VAL A 92 -7.01 -3.92 2.40
CA VAL A 92 -8.44 -4.16 2.24
C VAL A 92 -8.95 -4.83 3.52
N ARG A 93 -10.07 -4.36 4.03
CA ARG A 93 -10.68 -4.93 5.24
C ARG A 93 -10.87 -6.44 5.06
N PRO A 94 -10.56 -7.26 6.08
CA PRO A 94 -10.57 -8.73 5.97
C PRO A 94 -11.87 -9.30 5.41
N GLU A 95 -13.02 -8.77 5.84
CA GLU A 95 -14.34 -9.23 5.41
C GLU A 95 -14.65 -8.94 3.94
N LEU A 96 -13.86 -8.08 3.30
CA LEU A 96 -14.01 -7.70 1.89
C LEU A 96 -12.91 -8.27 0.99
N GLN A 97 -11.96 -8.99 1.56
CA GLN A 97 -10.93 -9.68 0.79
C GLN A 97 -11.56 -10.81 -0.04
N GLY A 98 -10.94 -11.11 -1.19
CA GLY A 98 -11.49 -12.07 -2.14
C GLY A 98 -12.63 -11.55 -3.02
N ARG A 99 -12.99 -10.27 -2.90
CA ARG A 99 -14.03 -9.61 -3.70
C ARG A 99 -13.46 -8.67 -4.77
N HIS A 100 -12.24 -8.90 -5.18
CA HIS A 100 -11.54 -8.11 -6.20
C HIS A 100 -11.29 -6.63 -5.85
N VAL A 101 -11.49 -6.20 -4.62
CA VAL A 101 -11.21 -4.82 -4.18
C VAL A 101 -9.71 -4.52 -4.32
N GLY A 102 -8.86 -5.41 -3.83
CA GLY A 102 -7.40 -5.23 -3.92
C GLY A 102 -6.88 -5.18 -5.35
N SER A 103 -7.37 -6.05 -6.22
CA SER A 103 -6.96 -6.05 -7.64
C SER A 103 -7.41 -4.78 -8.35
N ALA A 104 -8.64 -4.33 -8.11
CA ALA A 104 -9.14 -3.08 -8.69
C ALA A 104 -8.32 -1.87 -8.20
N MET A 105 -7.97 -1.83 -6.92
CA MET A 105 -7.11 -0.77 -6.37
C MET A 105 -5.72 -0.78 -7.00
N LEU A 106 -5.11 -1.95 -7.14
CA LEU A 106 -3.79 -2.08 -7.74
C LEU A 106 -3.79 -1.62 -9.20
N ASP A 107 -4.80 -2.04 -9.97
CA ASP A 107 -4.95 -1.63 -11.37
C ASP A 107 -5.08 -0.10 -11.49
N LEU A 108 -5.88 0.54 -10.63
CA LEU A 108 -6.00 1.99 -10.58
C LEU A 108 -4.68 2.67 -10.21
N LEU A 109 -3.96 2.15 -9.21
CA LEU A 109 -2.67 2.72 -8.81
C LEU A 109 -1.65 2.67 -9.95
N LEU A 110 -1.60 1.57 -10.71
CA LEU A 110 -0.68 1.44 -11.84
C LEU A 110 -1.02 2.42 -12.97
N GLU A 111 -2.30 2.59 -13.26
CA GLU A 111 -2.77 3.57 -14.24
C GLU A 111 -2.37 4.99 -13.82
N GLN A 112 -2.72 5.38 -12.59
CA GLN A 112 -2.44 6.73 -12.07
C GLN A 112 -0.94 6.99 -11.85
N ALA A 113 -0.17 5.98 -11.48
CA ALA A 113 1.28 6.10 -11.42
C ALA A 113 1.86 6.52 -12.77
N ARG A 114 1.40 5.90 -13.84
CA ARG A 114 1.85 6.22 -15.20
C ARG A 114 1.33 7.57 -15.67
N GLU A 115 0.03 7.79 -15.56
CA GLU A 115 -0.64 8.94 -16.20
C GLU A 115 -0.52 10.23 -15.40
N ASP A 116 -0.66 10.15 -14.07
CA ASP A 116 -0.70 11.32 -13.22
C ASP A 116 0.67 11.68 -12.64
N LEU A 117 1.50 10.68 -12.32
CA LEU A 117 2.81 10.88 -11.70
C LEU A 117 3.98 10.69 -12.67
N GLY A 118 3.70 10.33 -13.92
CA GLY A 118 4.75 10.12 -14.93
C GLY A 118 5.72 9.01 -14.59
N ALA A 119 5.28 8.03 -13.81
CA ALA A 119 6.14 6.94 -13.36
C ALA A 119 6.50 6.00 -14.51
N ARG A 120 7.74 5.58 -14.53
CA ARG A 120 8.26 4.52 -15.41
C ARG A 120 8.47 3.23 -14.64
N VAL A 121 8.60 3.32 -13.33
CA VAL A 121 8.88 2.19 -12.44
C VAL A 121 8.02 2.34 -11.19
N VAL A 122 7.39 1.25 -10.79
CA VAL A 122 6.65 1.13 -9.54
C VAL A 122 7.33 0.10 -8.66
N ARG A 123 7.57 0.45 -7.41
CA ARG A 123 8.18 -0.42 -6.39
C ARG A 123 7.25 -0.63 -5.23
N LEU A 124 7.45 -1.70 -4.52
CA LEU A 124 6.79 -1.97 -3.24
C LEU A 124 7.63 -2.93 -2.40
N ASP A 125 7.43 -2.89 -1.11
CA ASP A 125 7.88 -3.92 -0.18
C ASP A 125 6.68 -4.56 0.51
N SER A 126 6.81 -5.84 0.85
CA SER A 126 5.75 -6.61 1.47
C SER A 126 6.34 -7.69 2.36
N ASN A 127 5.83 -7.83 3.59
CA ASN A 127 6.32 -8.86 4.48
C ASN A 127 6.09 -10.26 3.91
N ARG A 128 7.00 -11.19 4.17
CA ARG A 128 6.96 -12.54 3.60
C ARG A 128 5.70 -13.32 3.95
N PHE A 129 5.00 -13.00 5.04
CA PHE A 129 3.75 -13.69 5.37
C PHE A 129 2.55 -13.24 4.51
N MET A 130 2.67 -12.16 3.77
CA MET A 130 1.59 -11.61 2.93
C MET A 130 1.49 -12.32 1.57
N THR A 131 1.31 -13.63 1.59
CA THR A 131 1.41 -14.47 0.38
C THR A 131 0.33 -14.20 -0.66
N ASP A 132 -0.88 -13.85 -0.24
CA ASP A 132 -1.96 -13.51 -1.19
C ASP A 132 -1.69 -12.20 -1.91
N ALA A 133 -1.12 -11.21 -1.21
CA ALA A 133 -0.69 -9.97 -1.82
C ALA A 133 0.42 -10.20 -2.85
N HIS A 134 1.38 -11.08 -2.55
CA HIS A 134 2.46 -11.42 -3.49
C HIS A 134 1.92 -12.04 -4.78
N ARG A 135 0.96 -12.94 -4.68
CA ARG A 135 0.30 -13.51 -5.88
C ARG A 135 -0.37 -12.44 -6.73
N LEU A 136 -1.03 -11.48 -6.08
CA LEU A 136 -1.66 -10.36 -6.78
C LEU A 136 -0.61 -9.52 -7.51
N TYR A 137 0.46 -9.13 -6.83
CA TYR A 137 1.54 -8.34 -7.43
C TYR A 137 2.17 -9.06 -8.63
N GLU A 138 2.51 -10.32 -8.45
CA GLU A 138 3.10 -11.14 -9.51
C GLU A 138 2.16 -11.29 -10.71
N SER A 139 0.85 -11.42 -10.47
CA SER A 139 -0.17 -11.48 -11.54
C SER A 139 -0.26 -10.18 -12.36
N ARG A 140 0.22 -9.07 -11.79
CA ARG A 140 0.26 -7.75 -12.45
C ARG A 140 1.66 -7.38 -12.97
N GLY A 141 2.55 -8.36 -13.09
CA GLY A 141 3.86 -8.18 -13.70
C GLY A 141 4.94 -7.63 -12.78
N PHE A 142 4.70 -7.58 -11.48
CA PHE A 142 5.76 -7.28 -10.51
C PHE A 142 6.73 -8.46 -10.42
N VAL A 143 8.01 -8.13 -10.36
CA VAL A 143 9.10 -9.09 -10.23
C VAL A 143 9.84 -8.82 -8.93
N GLU A 144 10.13 -9.88 -8.18
CA GLU A 144 10.91 -9.78 -6.95
C GLU A 144 12.33 -9.31 -7.26
N ARG A 145 12.85 -8.45 -6.41
CA ARG A 145 14.17 -7.87 -6.54
C ARG A 145 14.86 -7.76 -5.18
N ASP A 146 16.12 -7.39 -5.19
CA ASP A 146 16.85 -7.03 -3.97
C ASP A 146 16.28 -5.75 -3.35
N PRO A 147 16.49 -5.52 -2.04
CA PRO A 147 16.07 -4.29 -1.39
C PRO A 147 16.56 -3.04 -2.14
N TYR A 148 15.68 -2.03 -2.24
CA TYR A 148 15.99 -0.77 -2.92
C TYR A 148 16.26 0.36 -1.90
N PRO A 149 17.04 1.38 -2.27
CA PRO A 149 17.24 2.56 -1.43
C PRO A 149 15.91 3.29 -1.15
N GLY A 150 15.78 3.85 0.04
CA GLY A 150 14.58 4.59 0.44
C GLY A 150 13.45 3.74 1.01
N SER A 151 13.65 2.43 1.15
CA SER A 151 12.71 1.58 1.88
C SER A 151 12.63 1.99 3.36
N GLU A 152 11.43 1.98 3.92
CA GLU A 152 11.21 2.24 5.35
C GLU A 152 11.63 1.05 6.24
N ILE A 153 11.90 -0.11 5.65
CA ILE A 153 12.25 -1.31 6.41
C ILE A 153 13.69 -1.23 6.88
N PRO A 154 13.95 -1.32 8.21
CA PRO A 154 15.32 -1.34 8.73
C PRO A 154 16.17 -2.43 8.08
N ALA A 155 17.42 -2.15 7.81
CA ALA A 155 18.32 -3.05 7.11
C ALA A 155 18.38 -4.44 7.74
N GLU A 156 18.40 -4.52 9.06
CA GLU A 156 18.44 -5.76 9.82
C GLU A 156 17.18 -6.62 9.73
N LEU A 157 16.05 -6.04 9.25
CA LEU A 157 14.77 -6.72 9.08
C LEU A 157 14.43 -7.01 7.62
N GLN A 158 15.17 -6.48 6.67
CA GLN A 158 14.83 -6.60 5.24
C GLN A 158 14.74 -8.04 4.75
N HIS A 159 15.47 -8.97 5.36
CA HIS A 159 15.37 -10.39 5.01
C HIS A 159 14.01 -11.02 5.32
N LEU A 160 13.17 -10.35 6.12
CA LEU A 160 11.80 -10.77 6.43
C LEU A 160 10.78 -10.18 5.45
N TRP A 161 11.22 -9.35 4.51
CA TRP A 161 10.40 -8.72 3.47
C TRP A 161 10.77 -9.23 2.09
N ARG A 162 9.82 -9.09 1.16
CA ARG A 162 10.02 -9.20 -0.28
C ARG A 162 9.94 -7.80 -0.89
N PHE A 163 10.80 -7.54 -1.83
CA PHE A 163 10.85 -6.28 -2.56
C PHE A 163 10.49 -6.56 -4.01
N TYR A 164 9.61 -5.75 -4.57
CA TYR A 164 9.09 -5.94 -5.92
C TYR A 164 9.24 -4.68 -6.74
N GLU A 165 9.36 -4.88 -8.04
CA GLU A 165 9.44 -3.80 -9.00
C GLU A 165 8.69 -4.18 -10.27
N ARG A 166 8.03 -3.20 -10.86
CA ARG A 166 7.42 -3.31 -12.18
C ARG A 166 7.82 -2.11 -13.02
N THR A 167 8.32 -2.35 -14.24
CA THR A 167 8.50 -1.32 -15.27
C THR A 167 7.17 -1.09 -15.97
N LEU A 168 6.79 0.17 -16.11
CA LEU A 168 5.60 0.58 -16.85
C LEU A 168 5.99 0.94 -18.29
N ASP A 169 5.17 0.46 -19.25
CA ASP A 169 5.35 0.75 -20.67
C ASP A 169 4.73 2.09 -21.05
#